data_461e6e2d263487078a8f9e0c46e4d70e
#
_entry.id   461e6e2d263487078a8f9e0c46e4d70e
#
_cell.length_a   1.000
_cell.length_b   1.000
_cell.length_c   1.000
_cell.angle_alpha   90.00
_cell.angle_beta   90.00
_cell.angle_gamma   90.00
#
_symmetry.space_group_name_H-M   'P 1'
#
loop_
_entity.id
_entity.type
_entity.pdbx_description
1 polymer ?
#
loop_
_entity_poly.entity_id
_entity_poly.type
_entity_poly.pdbx_seq_one_letter_code
_entity_poly.pdbx_strand_id
1 'polypeptide(L)'
;MHGFSFPHPMNRSIAVASEADPLAALRAATASRHEALDGGLPIGAPGASLHDYTAHLALLRAWLVPLHAWLAGFANGPRFDHAPRLARIDADLAEARLSLSANIDAGGEAPGSSNVAPGAADEHAWPASASPAYRWGVQYVIEGSQLGGAVLYERLRERLAPCPLRYLKGDEGGPGPRWRTFMLALRADVRTPAEIADACAGACAAFDSILSLRAGPSFAFHPESRSQMRSQFHSESRPALSDAGESGPAGA
;
A
#
# COMPACT_ATOMS: atom_id res chain seq x y z
N MET A 1 -1.46 46.69 68.10
CA MET A 1 -0.85 46.44 66.77
C MET A 1 -1.37 45.10 66.31
N HIS A 2 -2.38 45.11 65.43
CA HIS A 2 -2.99 43.91 64.91
C HIS A 2 -2.48 43.68 63.46
N GLY A 3 -1.70 42.61 63.29
CA GLY A 3 -1.18 42.22 61.97
C GLY A 3 -2.25 41.52 61.17
N PHE A 4 -2.64 42.08 60.01
CA PHE A 4 -3.49 41.44 59.04
C PHE A 4 -2.62 40.54 58.15
N SER A 5 -2.87 39.21 58.26
CA SER A 5 -2.28 38.20 57.35
C SER A 5 -3.22 38.04 56.15
N PHE A 6 -2.70 38.37 54.93
CA PHE A 6 -3.40 38.14 53.67
C PHE A 6 -3.18 36.69 53.23
N PRO A 7 -4.23 35.96 52.82
CA PRO A 7 -4.05 34.63 52.27
C PRO A 7 -3.47 34.74 50.87
N HIS A 8 -2.40 33.96 50.60
CA HIS A 8 -1.80 33.79 49.26
C HIS A 8 -2.84 33.14 48.33
N PRO A 9 -2.96 33.61 47.07
CA PRO A 9 -3.76 32.91 46.08
C PRO A 9 -3.07 31.61 45.68
N MET A 10 -3.77 30.49 45.93
CA MET A 10 -3.39 29.19 45.37
C MET A 10 -3.40 29.29 43.86
N ASN A 11 -2.21 29.31 43.29
CA ASN A 11 -2.02 29.15 41.85
C ASN A 11 -2.40 27.69 41.47
N ARG A 12 -3.65 27.46 41.09
CA ARG A 12 -4.04 26.25 40.38
C ARG A 12 -3.44 26.31 38.99
N SER A 13 -2.25 25.75 38.84
CA SER A 13 -1.76 25.31 37.54
C SER A 13 -2.77 24.29 37.02
N ILE A 14 -3.68 24.78 36.16
CA ILE A 14 -4.45 23.90 35.28
C ILE A 14 -3.41 23.34 34.32
N ALA A 15 -2.93 22.13 34.59
CA ALA A 15 -2.23 21.34 33.62
C ALA A 15 -3.20 21.15 32.44
N VAL A 16 -3.04 21.96 31.41
CA VAL A 16 -3.65 21.69 30.11
C VAL A 16 -3.02 20.37 29.69
N ALA A 17 -3.78 19.28 29.88
CA ALA A 17 -3.42 18.00 29.29
C ALA A 17 -3.25 18.28 27.80
N SER A 18 -2.04 18.14 27.30
CA SER A 18 -1.76 18.21 25.88
C SER A 18 -2.69 17.21 25.21
N GLU A 19 -3.69 17.71 24.46
CA GLU A 19 -4.56 16.85 23.68
C GLU A 19 -3.66 15.97 22.81
N ALA A 20 -3.73 14.65 23.03
CA ALA A 20 -2.91 13.72 22.29
C ALA A 20 -3.29 13.83 20.79
N ASP A 21 -2.34 14.15 19.92
CA ASP A 21 -2.60 14.22 18.47
C ASP A 21 -2.96 12.82 17.93
N PRO A 22 -4.17 12.60 17.43
CA PRO A 22 -4.59 11.29 16.92
C PRO A 22 -3.69 10.80 15.77
N LEU A 23 -3.12 11.70 14.97
CA LEU A 23 -2.18 11.31 13.90
C LEU A 23 -0.86 10.77 14.45
N ALA A 24 -0.34 11.34 15.52
CA ALA A 24 0.87 10.84 16.15
C ALA A 24 0.63 9.44 16.72
N ALA A 25 -0.51 9.24 17.38
CA ALA A 25 -0.91 7.93 17.91
C ALA A 25 -1.09 6.88 16.81
N LEU A 26 -1.80 7.22 15.72
CA LEU A 26 -2.00 6.34 14.58
C LEU A 26 -0.67 5.93 13.94
N ARG A 27 0.24 6.88 13.71
CA ARG A 27 1.58 6.59 13.18
C ARG A 27 2.35 5.63 14.07
N ALA A 28 2.36 5.88 15.38
CA ALA A 28 3.04 5.03 16.34
C ALA A 28 2.44 3.61 16.37
N ALA A 29 1.11 3.49 16.39
CA ALA A 29 0.42 2.21 16.44
C ALA A 29 0.60 1.36 15.18
N THR A 30 0.83 1.98 14.02
CA THR A 30 0.91 1.28 12.73
C THR A 30 2.33 1.15 12.18
N ALA A 31 3.36 1.71 12.83
CA ALA A 31 4.72 1.81 12.30
C ALA A 31 5.31 0.45 11.86
N SER A 32 5.24 -0.57 12.72
CA SER A 32 5.78 -1.91 12.41
C SER A 32 5.02 -2.61 11.28
N ARG A 33 3.70 -2.40 11.20
CA ARG A 33 2.85 -2.96 10.14
C ARG A 33 3.14 -2.31 8.79
N HIS A 34 3.33 -0.99 8.80
CA HIS A 34 3.72 -0.23 7.61
C HIS A 34 5.07 -0.72 7.07
N GLU A 35 6.07 -0.86 7.94
CA GLU A 35 7.38 -1.40 7.57
C GLU A 35 7.28 -2.82 7.01
N ALA A 36 6.50 -3.70 7.65
CA ALA A 36 6.27 -5.07 7.18
C ALA A 36 5.58 -5.11 5.81
N LEU A 37 4.64 -4.19 5.54
CA LEU A 37 3.97 -4.10 4.24
C LEU A 37 4.94 -3.62 3.16
N ASP A 38 5.63 -2.49 3.39
CA ASP A 38 6.54 -1.88 2.41
C ASP A 38 7.72 -2.79 2.07
N GLY A 39 8.31 -3.44 3.08
CA GLY A 39 9.44 -4.36 2.87
C GLY A 39 9.09 -5.62 2.09
N GLY A 40 7.81 -5.96 1.99
CA GLY A 40 7.36 -7.21 1.36
C GLY A 40 6.68 -7.05 -0.01
N LEU A 41 6.58 -5.85 -0.56
CA LEU A 41 5.91 -5.62 -1.85
C LEU A 41 6.93 -5.56 -3.00
N PRO A 42 6.85 -6.48 -4.01
CA PRO A 42 7.75 -6.47 -5.18
C PRO A 42 7.73 -5.18 -5.98
N ILE A 43 6.58 -4.48 -6.00
CA ILE A 43 6.44 -3.17 -6.67
C ILE A 43 7.40 -2.10 -6.10
N GLY A 44 7.86 -2.25 -4.86
CA GLY A 44 8.86 -1.39 -4.23
C GLY A 44 10.30 -1.66 -4.68
N ALA A 45 10.58 -2.76 -5.36
CA ALA A 45 11.92 -3.12 -5.80
C ALA A 45 12.40 -2.24 -6.96
N PRO A 46 13.74 -1.98 -7.07
CA PRO A 46 14.29 -1.19 -8.18
C PRO A 46 13.98 -1.76 -9.57
N GLY A 47 13.76 -3.09 -9.65
CA GLY A 47 13.47 -3.81 -10.89
C GLY A 47 11.99 -4.10 -11.13
N ALA A 48 11.06 -3.43 -10.43
CA ALA A 48 9.64 -3.71 -10.52
C ALA A 48 9.14 -3.69 -11.98
N SER A 49 8.35 -4.70 -12.35
CA SER A 49 7.82 -4.95 -13.67
C SER A 49 6.32 -4.60 -13.76
N LEU A 50 5.76 -4.68 -14.97
CA LEU A 50 4.31 -4.56 -15.16
C LEU A 50 3.56 -5.70 -14.42
N HIS A 51 4.15 -6.90 -14.35
CA HIS A 51 3.60 -8.00 -13.58
C HIS A 51 3.52 -7.66 -12.08
N ASP A 52 4.57 -7.07 -11.51
CA ASP A 52 4.58 -6.64 -10.11
C ASP A 52 3.53 -5.55 -9.86
N TYR A 53 3.32 -4.65 -10.83
CA TYR A 53 2.26 -3.63 -10.76
C TYR A 53 0.87 -4.25 -10.78
N THR A 54 0.61 -5.18 -11.70
CA THR A 54 -0.71 -5.85 -11.78
C THR A 54 -1.01 -6.71 -10.55
N ALA A 55 -0.01 -7.39 -10.01
CA ALA A 55 -0.15 -8.15 -8.76
C ALA A 55 -0.45 -7.22 -7.56
N HIS A 56 0.21 -6.06 -7.51
CA HIS A 56 -0.08 -5.03 -6.50
C HIS A 56 -1.51 -4.49 -6.62
N LEU A 57 -1.98 -4.20 -7.84
CA LEU A 57 -3.36 -3.76 -8.07
C LEU A 57 -4.38 -4.82 -7.69
N ALA A 58 -4.12 -6.09 -8.00
CA ALA A 58 -4.99 -7.20 -7.63
C ALA A 58 -5.12 -7.33 -6.10
N LEU A 59 -4.01 -7.22 -5.37
CA LEU A 59 -3.99 -7.20 -3.90
C LEU A 59 -4.80 -6.01 -3.35
N LEU A 60 -4.57 -4.80 -3.86
CA LEU A 60 -5.30 -3.62 -3.44
C LEU A 60 -6.79 -3.71 -3.74
N ARG A 61 -7.17 -4.27 -4.87
CA ARG A 61 -8.57 -4.50 -5.24
C ARG A 61 -9.26 -5.45 -4.26
N ALA A 62 -8.61 -6.59 -3.98
CA ALA A 62 -9.12 -7.57 -3.03
C ALA A 62 -9.29 -6.98 -1.62
N TRP A 63 -8.42 -6.06 -1.23
CA TRP A 63 -8.50 -5.38 0.04
C TRP A 63 -9.56 -4.26 0.07
N LEU A 64 -9.60 -3.39 -0.95
CA LEU A 64 -10.45 -2.19 -0.97
C LEU A 64 -11.93 -2.50 -1.22
N VAL A 65 -12.27 -3.50 -2.03
CA VAL A 65 -13.66 -3.81 -2.38
C VAL A 65 -14.51 -4.11 -1.14
N PRO A 66 -14.12 -5.06 -0.26
CA PRO A 66 -14.90 -5.33 0.96
C PRO A 66 -14.90 -4.15 1.93
N LEU A 67 -13.79 -3.40 2.05
CA LEU A 67 -13.70 -2.21 2.89
C LEU A 67 -14.64 -1.10 2.42
N HIS A 68 -14.69 -0.84 1.12
CA HIS A 68 -15.59 0.15 0.53
C HIS A 68 -17.05 -0.21 0.81
N ALA A 69 -17.44 -1.47 0.59
CA ALA A 69 -18.79 -1.96 0.86
C ALA A 69 -19.13 -1.83 2.36
N TRP A 70 -18.22 -2.22 3.23
CA TRP A 70 -18.41 -2.13 4.68
C TRP A 70 -18.55 -0.69 5.15
N LEU A 71 -17.68 0.24 4.72
CA LEU A 71 -17.76 1.67 5.07
C LEU A 71 -19.04 2.32 4.57
N ALA A 72 -19.55 1.93 3.40
CA ALA A 72 -20.80 2.43 2.84
C ALA A 72 -22.03 2.02 3.66
N GLY A 73 -21.96 0.96 4.45
CA GLY A 73 -23.04 0.48 5.32
C GLY A 73 -23.34 1.39 6.53
N PHE A 74 -22.51 2.42 6.79
CA PHE A 74 -22.69 3.30 7.95
C PHE A 74 -23.24 4.67 7.57
N ALA A 75 -24.23 5.14 8.35
CA ALA A 75 -24.86 6.45 8.14
C ALA A 75 -24.01 7.63 8.66
N ASN A 76 -23.06 7.38 9.57
CA ASN A 76 -22.23 8.38 10.24
C ASN A 76 -20.73 8.05 10.16
N GLY A 77 -19.85 8.97 10.54
CA GLY A 77 -18.40 8.80 10.52
C GLY A 77 -17.76 9.28 9.21
N PRO A 78 -16.54 8.81 8.88
CA PRO A 78 -15.79 9.30 7.73
C PRO A 78 -16.50 8.98 6.41
N ARG A 79 -16.63 9.99 5.56
CA ARG A 79 -17.27 9.87 4.24
C ARG A 79 -16.28 10.26 3.15
N PHE A 80 -15.44 9.30 2.78
CA PHE A 80 -14.50 9.44 1.67
C PHE A 80 -14.87 8.41 0.60
N ASP A 81 -15.23 8.89 -0.57
CA ASP A 81 -15.56 8.01 -1.69
C ASP A 81 -14.30 7.34 -2.26
N HIS A 82 -14.35 6.01 -2.35
CA HIS A 82 -13.28 5.17 -2.91
C HIS A 82 -13.62 4.62 -4.29
N ALA A 83 -14.84 4.83 -4.80
CA ALA A 83 -15.25 4.33 -6.10
C ALA A 83 -14.33 4.82 -7.24
N PRO A 84 -13.87 6.09 -7.28
CA PRO A 84 -12.92 6.54 -8.29
C PRO A 84 -11.58 5.79 -8.25
N ARG A 85 -11.11 5.39 -7.05
CA ARG A 85 -9.87 4.60 -6.91
C ARG A 85 -10.05 3.18 -7.43
N LEU A 86 -11.15 2.53 -7.09
CA LEU A 86 -11.50 1.20 -7.60
C LEU A 86 -11.63 1.21 -9.12
N ALA A 87 -12.28 2.23 -9.69
CA ALA A 87 -12.39 2.37 -11.13
C ALA A 87 -11.01 2.50 -11.83
N ARG A 88 -10.05 3.21 -11.24
CA ARG A 88 -8.68 3.29 -11.76
C ARG A 88 -7.94 1.96 -11.68
N ILE A 89 -8.10 1.23 -10.56
CA ILE A 89 -7.53 -0.12 -10.42
C ILE A 89 -8.09 -1.03 -11.53
N ASP A 90 -9.41 -1.04 -11.73
CA ASP A 90 -10.06 -1.90 -12.72
C ASP A 90 -9.62 -1.52 -14.14
N ALA A 91 -9.48 -0.23 -14.45
CA ALA A 91 -9.02 0.25 -15.74
C ALA A 91 -7.56 -0.17 -16.03
N ASP A 92 -6.66 -0.03 -15.05
CA ASP A 92 -5.26 -0.44 -15.23
C ASP A 92 -5.10 -1.95 -15.33
N LEU A 93 -5.89 -2.73 -14.58
CA LEU A 93 -5.91 -4.20 -14.69
C LEU A 93 -6.44 -4.66 -16.05
N ALA A 94 -7.47 -4.00 -16.59
CA ALA A 94 -8.01 -4.32 -17.91
C ALA A 94 -6.99 -4.05 -19.03
N GLU A 95 -6.30 -2.90 -18.97
CA GLU A 95 -5.28 -2.54 -19.94
C GLU A 95 -4.06 -3.46 -19.90
N ALA A 96 -3.61 -3.82 -18.72
CA ALA A 96 -2.50 -4.76 -18.57
C ALA A 96 -2.82 -6.15 -19.15
N ARG A 97 -4.07 -6.63 -19.00
CA ARG A 97 -4.51 -7.88 -19.64
C ARG A 97 -4.47 -7.81 -21.16
N LEU A 98 -4.91 -6.70 -21.74
CA LEU A 98 -4.84 -6.49 -23.20
C LEU A 98 -3.41 -6.47 -23.69
N SER A 99 -2.50 -5.81 -22.98
CA SER A 99 -1.08 -5.76 -23.31
C SER A 99 -0.42 -7.14 -23.25
N LEU A 100 -0.77 -7.96 -22.27
CA LEU A 100 -0.27 -9.33 -22.15
C LEU A 100 -0.82 -10.24 -23.27
N SER A 101 -2.10 -10.12 -23.62
CA SER A 101 -2.71 -10.90 -24.72
C SER A 101 -2.07 -10.55 -26.07
N ALA A 102 -1.83 -9.28 -26.36
CA ALA A 102 -1.19 -8.84 -27.59
C ALA A 102 0.26 -9.38 -27.73
N ASN A 103 0.98 -9.54 -26.63
CA ASN A 103 2.32 -10.12 -26.63
C ASN A 103 2.30 -11.64 -26.90
N ILE A 104 1.27 -12.36 -26.46
CA ILE A 104 1.09 -13.78 -26.75
C ILE A 104 0.81 -14.01 -28.24
N ASP A 105 -0.06 -13.19 -28.84
CA ASP A 105 -0.39 -13.25 -30.27
C ASP A 105 0.83 -12.88 -31.16
N ALA A 106 1.77 -12.12 -30.63
CA ALA A 106 3.05 -11.79 -31.30
C ALA A 106 4.15 -12.86 -31.15
N GLY A 107 3.84 -14.06 -30.62
CA GLY A 107 4.78 -15.17 -30.46
C GLY A 107 5.59 -15.18 -29.16
N GLY A 108 5.18 -14.40 -28.17
CA GLY A 108 5.75 -14.44 -26.83
C GLY A 108 5.23 -15.65 -26.04
N GLU A 109 6.12 -16.25 -25.25
CA GLU A 109 5.77 -17.35 -24.35
C GLU A 109 4.77 -16.84 -23.30
N ALA A 110 3.66 -17.55 -23.13
CA ALA A 110 2.60 -17.20 -22.17
C ALA A 110 3.17 -17.24 -20.74
N PRO A 111 3.19 -16.12 -19.99
CA PRO A 111 3.45 -16.20 -18.56
C PRO A 111 2.35 -17.06 -17.93
N GLY A 112 2.76 -18.04 -17.10
CA GLY A 112 1.85 -19.02 -16.51
C GLY A 112 0.57 -18.36 -16.00
N SER A 113 -0.54 -18.85 -16.49
CA SER A 113 -1.89 -18.32 -16.21
C SER A 113 -2.22 -18.55 -14.74
N SER A 114 -1.88 -17.61 -13.90
CA SER A 114 -2.42 -17.54 -12.54
C SER A 114 -3.87 -17.11 -12.64
N ASN A 115 -4.73 -18.09 -12.82
CA ASN A 115 -6.17 -17.92 -12.69
C ASN A 115 -6.44 -17.59 -11.20
N VAL A 116 -6.42 -16.30 -10.85
CA VAL A 116 -6.85 -15.85 -9.53
C VAL A 116 -8.36 -16.05 -9.49
N ALA A 117 -8.75 -17.22 -9.01
CA ALA A 117 -10.15 -17.50 -8.68
C ALA A 117 -10.61 -16.47 -7.63
N PRO A 118 -11.84 -15.93 -7.73
CA PRO A 118 -12.44 -15.15 -6.66
C PRO A 118 -12.82 -16.11 -5.52
N GLY A 119 -11.84 -16.45 -4.71
CA GLY A 119 -12.01 -17.39 -3.62
C GLY A 119 -11.23 -16.93 -2.40
N ALA A 120 -11.92 -16.83 -1.27
CA ALA A 120 -11.47 -16.52 0.08
C ALA A 120 -11.35 -15.01 0.43
N ALA A 121 -12.44 -14.25 0.18
CA ALA A 121 -12.65 -12.95 0.86
C ALA A 121 -13.29 -13.10 2.26
N ASP A 122 -13.43 -14.32 2.78
CA ASP A 122 -14.33 -14.58 3.91
C ASP A 122 -13.68 -14.64 5.29
N GLU A 123 -12.37 -14.43 5.46
CA GLU A 123 -11.76 -14.58 6.79
C GLU A 123 -11.60 -13.27 7.58
N HIS A 124 -11.90 -12.13 7.01
CA HIS A 124 -11.86 -10.84 7.75
C HIS A 124 -13.23 -10.18 7.74
N ALA A 125 -14.15 -10.71 8.57
CA ALA A 125 -15.44 -10.08 8.80
C ALA A 125 -15.25 -8.76 9.55
N TRP A 126 -15.44 -7.64 8.87
CA TRP A 126 -15.39 -6.31 9.48
C TRP A 126 -16.53 -6.14 10.49
N PRO A 127 -16.28 -5.53 11.68
CA PRO A 127 -17.29 -5.43 12.73
C PRO A 127 -18.52 -4.66 12.24
N ALA A 128 -19.70 -5.27 12.31
CA ALA A 128 -20.95 -4.62 11.91
C ALA A 128 -21.30 -3.40 12.80
N SER A 129 -20.81 -3.36 14.03
CA SER A 129 -21.06 -2.30 15.03
C SER A 129 -19.82 -1.45 15.32
N ALA A 130 -18.92 -1.29 14.34
CA ALA A 130 -17.72 -0.48 14.52
C ALA A 130 -18.04 0.98 14.87
N SER A 131 -17.34 1.54 15.86
CA SER A 131 -17.46 2.95 16.23
C SER A 131 -17.06 3.88 15.09
N PRO A 132 -17.50 5.14 15.08
CA PRO A 132 -16.98 6.13 14.13
C PRO A 132 -15.46 6.28 14.21
N ALA A 133 -14.88 6.26 15.41
CA ALA A 133 -13.44 6.39 15.61
C ALA A 133 -12.66 5.21 15.01
N TYR A 134 -13.12 3.97 15.20
CA TYR A 134 -12.54 2.80 14.58
C TYR A 134 -12.51 2.94 13.04
N ARG A 135 -13.60 3.41 12.44
CA ARG A 135 -13.70 3.62 10.99
C ARG A 135 -12.79 4.75 10.49
N TRP A 136 -12.54 5.78 11.32
CA TRP A 136 -11.51 6.79 11.04
C TRP A 136 -10.12 6.17 10.97
N GLY A 137 -9.82 5.19 11.80
CA GLY A 137 -8.57 4.45 11.75
C GLY A 137 -8.41 3.62 10.48
N VAL A 138 -9.45 2.89 10.07
CA VAL A 138 -9.45 2.17 8.77
C VAL A 138 -9.24 3.14 7.62
N GLN A 139 -9.97 4.25 7.63
CA GLN A 139 -9.87 5.29 6.60
C GLN A 139 -8.49 5.93 6.54
N TYR A 140 -7.79 6.08 7.68
CA TYR A 140 -6.41 6.56 7.74
C TYR A 140 -5.46 5.71 6.88
N VAL A 141 -5.59 4.40 6.94
CA VAL A 141 -4.74 3.50 6.13
C VAL A 141 -5.08 3.61 4.65
N ILE A 142 -6.36 3.66 4.30
CA ILE A 142 -6.81 3.79 2.91
C ILE A 142 -6.35 5.13 2.31
N GLU A 143 -6.52 6.24 3.02
CA GLU A 143 -6.11 7.56 2.53
C GLU A 143 -4.58 7.71 2.48
N GLY A 144 -3.88 7.19 3.50
CA GLY A 144 -2.42 7.21 3.58
C GLY A 144 -1.75 6.41 2.47
N SER A 145 -2.35 5.32 2.00
CA SER A 145 -1.78 4.48 0.92
C SER A 145 -1.54 5.26 -0.38
N GLN A 146 -2.31 6.32 -0.64
CA GLN A 146 -2.13 7.15 -1.84
C GLN A 146 -0.86 8.00 -1.80
N LEU A 147 -0.33 8.30 -0.61
CA LEU A 147 0.95 9.02 -0.48
C LEU A 147 2.10 8.14 -0.99
N GLY A 148 2.11 6.85 -0.60
CA GLY A 148 3.05 5.86 -1.14
C GLY A 148 2.84 5.62 -2.64
N GLY A 149 1.59 5.60 -3.11
CA GLY A 149 1.24 5.47 -4.51
C GLY A 149 1.87 6.57 -5.38
N ALA A 150 1.85 7.83 -4.93
CA ALA A 150 2.48 8.93 -5.66
C ALA A 150 4.01 8.77 -5.77
N VAL A 151 4.68 8.28 -4.72
CA VAL A 151 6.12 7.97 -4.76
C VAL A 151 6.41 6.85 -5.76
N LEU A 152 5.59 5.79 -5.77
CA LEU A 152 5.71 4.70 -6.74
C LEU A 152 5.47 5.19 -8.17
N TYR A 153 4.51 6.09 -8.40
CA TYR A 153 4.25 6.67 -9.71
C TYR A 153 5.50 7.33 -10.28
N GLU A 154 6.14 8.23 -9.54
CA GLU A 154 7.35 8.92 -9.99
C GLU A 154 8.51 7.95 -10.31
N ARG A 155 8.61 6.84 -9.59
CA ARG A 155 9.65 5.83 -9.82
C ARG A 155 9.38 4.92 -11.02
N LEU A 156 8.11 4.66 -11.33
CA LEU A 156 7.69 3.62 -12.27
C LEU A 156 7.20 4.17 -13.62
N ARG A 157 6.76 5.43 -13.70
CA ARG A 157 6.11 6.02 -14.88
C ARG A 157 6.95 5.90 -16.17
N GLU A 158 8.26 6.10 -16.08
CA GLU A 158 9.16 5.97 -17.24
C GLU A 158 9.47 4.51 -17.56
N ARG A 159 9.66 3.71 -16.49
CA ARG A 159 10.02 2.31 -16.61
C ARG A 159 8.88 1.43 -17.18
N LEU A 160 7.65 1.71 -16.79
CA LEU A 160 6.47 0.94 -17.20
C LEU A 160 5.73 1.59 -18.39
N ALA A 161 6.32 2.60 -19.04
CA ALA A 161 5.73 3.18 -20.23
C ALA A 161 5.55 2.08 -21.32
N PRO A 162 4.45 2.09 -22.08
CA PRO A 162 3.39 3.11 -22.16
C PRO A 162 2.24 2.94 -21.15
N CYS A 163 2.35 2.08 -20.13
CA CYS A 163 1.29 1.87 -19.14
C CYS A 163 0.99 3.18 -18.37
N PRO A 164 -0.27 3.65 -18.34
CA PRO A 164 -0.60 4.98 -17.80
C PRO A 164 -0.56 5.07 -16.27
N LEU A 165 -0.53 3.94 -15.55
CA LEU A 165 -0.46 3.85 -14.10
C LEU A 165 -1.50 4.74 -13.38
N ARG A 166 -2.76 4.73 -13.84
CA ARG A 166 -3.84 5.64 -13.41
C ARG A 166 -4.07 5.62 -11.90
N TYR A 167 -3.98 4.43 -11.31
CA TYR A 167 -4.14 4.28 -9.87
C TYR A 167 -3.03 4.98 -9.08
N LEU A 168 -1.77 4.79 -9.47
CA LEU A 168 -0.62 5.41 -8.81
C LEU A 168 -0.56 6.92 -9.09
N LYS A 169 -0.91 7.34 -10.31
CA LYS A 169 -0.99 8.76 -10.70
C LYS A 169 -2.02 9.52 -9.85
N GLY A 170 -3.14 8.87 -9.54
CA GLY A 170 -4.19 9.46 -8.70
C GLY A 170 -4.90 10.65 -9.35
N ASP A 171 -5.29 11.62 -8.51
CA ASP A 171 -5.95 12.86 -8.94
C ASP A 171 -4.92 13.86 -9.47
N GLU A 172 -5.34 14.80 -10.35
CA GLU A 172 -4.45 15.80 -10.98
C GLU A 172 -3.70 16.67 -9.97
N GLY A 173 -4.31 16.97 -8.81
CA GLY A 173 -3.68 17.71 -7.71
C GLY A 173 -2.77 16.85 -6.82
N GLY A 174 -2.60 15.57 -7.13
CA GLY A 174 -1.91 14.61 -6.26
C GLY A 174 -2.67 14.32 -4.96
N PRO A 175 -2.12 13.48 -4.06
CA PRO A 175 -2.82 13.06 -2.84
C PRO A 175 -2.86 14.15 -1.75
N GLY A 176 -2.05 15.20 -1.83
CA GLY A 176 -1.85 16.20 -0.77
C GLY A 176 -3.13 16.91 -0.32
N PRO A 177 -3.94 17.48 -1.22
CA PRO A 177 -5.17 18.19 -0.85
C PRO A 177 -6.16 17.27 -0.12
N ARG A 178 -6.40 16.07 -0.66
CA ARG A 178 -7.33 15.09 -0.06
C ARG A 178 -6.81 14.61 1.30
N TRP A 179 -5.52 14.33 1.42
CA TRP A 179 -4.89 13.95 2.69
C TRP A 179 -5.02 15.06 3.74
N ARG A 180 -4.84 16.33 3.36
CA ARG A 180 -5.02 17.46 4.27
C ARG A 180 -6.45 17.55 4.77
N THR A 181 -7.43 17.42 3.88
CA THR A 181 -8.87 17.39 4.24
C THR A 181 -9.15 16.25 5.21
N PHE A 182 -8.61 15.06 4.94
CA PHE A 182 -8.73 13.91 5.82
C PHE A 182 -8.16 14.19 7.22
N MET A 183 -6.93 14.72 7.31
CA MET A 183 -6.29 15.01 8.60
C MET A 183 -7.09 16.01 9.44
N LEU A 184 -7.66 17.03 8.82
CA LEU A 184 -8.48 18.02 9.50
C LEU A 184 -9.76 17.39 10.05
N ALA A 185 -10.44 16.59 9.25
CA ALA A 185 -11.67 15.91 9.67
C ALA A 185 -11.41 14.86 10.77
N LEU A 186 -10.34 14.08 10.64
CA LEU A 186 -9.93 13.12 11.69
C LEU A 186 -9.72 13.82 13.03
N ARG A 187 -8.99 14.93 13.07
CA ARG A 187 -8.76 15.69 14.30
C ARG A 187 -10.02 16.35 14.87
N ALA A 188 -10.99 16.66 14.00
CA ALA A 188 -12.26 17.19 14.44
C ALA A 188 -13.13 16.15 15.12
N ASP A 189 -13.07 14.89 14.68
CA ASP A 189 -13.97 13.81 15.11
C ASP A 189 -13.35 12.87 16.14
N VAL A 190 -12.01 12.72 16.19
CA VAL A 190 -11.29 11.80 17.09
C VAL A 190 -10.49 12.63 18.10
N ARG A 191 -11.04 12.83 19.29
CA ARG A 191 -10.50 13.79 20.29
C ARG A 191 -10.15 13.14 21.62
N THR A 192 -10.95 12.20 22.07
CA THR A 192 -10.78 11.59 23.39
C THR A 192 -9.76 10.46 23.35
N PRO A 193 -9.09 10.16 24.46
CA PRO A 193 -8.18 9.00 24.53
C PRO A 193 -8.84 7.67 24.10
N ALA A 194 -10.11 7.48 24.41
CA ALA A 194 -10.87 6.29 24.01
C ALA A 194 -11.09 6.25 22.49
N GLU A 195 -11.47 7.37 21.86
CA GLU A 195 -11.62 7.47 20.41
C GLU A 195 -10.29 7.29 19.69
N ILE A 196 -9.19 7.83 20.24
CA ILE A 196 -7.85 7.65 19.67
C ILE A 196 -7.44 6.17 19.73
N ALA A 197 -7.70 5.50 20.86
CA ALA A 197 -7.42 4.07 21.00
C ALA A 197 -8.23 3.23 19.98
N ASP A 198 -9.51 3.56 19.81
CA ASP A 198 -10.41 2.91 18.85
C ASP A 198 -9.94 3.15 17.40
N ALA A 199 -9.53 4.37 17.06
CA ALA A 199 -8.97 4.67 15.75
C ALA A 199 -7.67 3.88 15.50
N CYS A 200 -6.79 3.79 16.49
CA CYS A 200 -5.58 2.96 16.39
C CYS A 200 -5.92 1.48 16.16
N ALA A 201 -6.94 0.95 16.86
CA ALA A 201 -7.40 -0.42 16.64
C ALA A 201 -7.90 -0.64 15.20
N GLY A 202 -8.70 0.30 14.67
CA GLY A 202 -9.17 0.26 13.28
C GLY A 202 -8.05 0.31 12.25
N ALA A 203 -7.05 1.18 12.47
CA ALA A 203 -5.89 1.28 11.60
C ALA A 203 -5.03 0.00 11.63
N CYS A 204 -4.80 -0.57 12.80
CA CYS A 204 -4.11 -1.85 12.94
C CYS A 204 -4.85 -2.97 12.21
N ALA A 205 -6.17 -3.08 12.38
CA ALA A 205 -6.97 -4.09 11.68
C ALA A 205 -6.92 -3.94 10.16
N ALA A 206 -6.92 -2.71 9.64
CA ALA A 206 -6.78 -2.46 8.20
C ALA A 206 -5.42 -2.91 7.66
N PHE A 207 -4.32 -2.66 8.38
CA PHE A 207 -3.01 -3.20 8.02
C PHE A 207 -2.94 -4.72 8.14
N ASP A 208 -3.47 -5.28 9.23
CA ASP A 208 -3.45 -6.73 9.45
C ASP A 208 -4.22 -7.46 8.35
N SER A 209 -5.34 -6.90 7.86
CA SER A 209 -6.12 -7.47 6.77
C SER A 209 -5.36 -7.51 5.43
N ILE A 210 -4.67 -6.44 5.04
CA ILE A 210 -3.88 -6.45 3.79
C ILE A 210 -2.63 -7.32 3.91
N LEU A 211 -2.00 -7.39 5.09
CA LEU A 211 -0.87 -8.28 5.36
C LEU A 211 -1.29 -9.75 5.27
N SER A 212 -2.46 -10.11 5.80
CA SER A 212 -3.04 -11.45 5.71
C SER A 212 -3.36 -11.83 4.27
N LEU A 213 -3.98 -10.94 3.50
CA LEU A 213 -4.22 -11.15 2.06
C LEU A 213 -2.91 -11.39 1.31
N ARG A 214 -1.89 -10.59 1.57
CA ARG A 214 -0.57 -10.75 0.94
C ARG A 214 0.09 -12.10 1.25
N ALA A 215 -0.07 -12.61 2.46
CA ALA A 215 0.45 -13.91 2.88
C ALA A 215 -0.36 -15.09 2.37
N GLY A 216 -1.58 -14.85 1.90
CA GLY A 216 -2.46 -15.88 1.36
C GLY A 216 -1.97 -16.48 0.05
N PRO A 217 -2.42 -17.70 -0.31
CA PRO A 217 -1.92 -18.43 -1.48
C PRO A 217 -2.13 -17.70 -2.81
N SER A 218 -3.15 -16.85 -2.90
CA SER A 218 -3.44 -16.07 -4.11
C SER A 218 -2.49 -14.92 -4.38
N PHE A 219 -1.73 -14.46 -3.36
CA PHE A 219 -0.82 -13.32 -3.44
C PHE A 219 0.57 -13.63 -2.89
N ALA A 220 0.85 -14.89 -2.54
CA ALA A 220 2.18 -15.30 -2.07
C ALA A 220 3.20 -15.09 -3.20
N PHE A 221 4.06 -14.11 -3.05
CA PHE A 221 5.19 -13.86 -3.95
C PHE A 221 6.27 -14.90 -3.67
N HIS A 222 6.38 -15.94 -4.51
CA HIS A 222 7.44 -16.93 -4.39
C HIS A 222 8.79 -16.32 -4.79
N PRO A 223 9.77 -16.22 -3.88
CA PRO A 223 11.09 -15.69 -4.19
C PRO A 223 11.86 -16.54 -5.22
N GLU A 224 11.45 -17.79 -5.43
CA GLU A 224 12.10 -18.73 -6.35
C GLU A 224 11.97 -18.35 -7.83
N SER A 225 10.91 -17.69 -8.22
CA SER A 225 10.71 -17.20 -9.61
C SER A 225 11.79 -16.16 -10.02
N ARG A 226 12.35 -15.41 -9.08
CA ARG A 226 13.46 -14.47 -9.35
C ARG A 226 14.80 -15.15 -9.56
N SER A 227 15.05 -16.27 -8.92
CA SER A 227 16.32 -17.04 -9.08
C SER A 227 16.38 -17.73 -10.42
N GLN A 228 15.26 -18.27 -10.92
CA GLN A 228 15.20 -18.91 -12.24
C GLN A 228 15.37 -17.92 -13.38
N MET A 229 14.76 -16.73 -13.31
CA MET A 229 14.99 -15.67 -14.29
C MET A 229 16.45 -15.16 -14.33
N ARG A 230 17.11 -15.03 -13.19
CA ARG A 230 18.53 -14.64 -13.12
C ARG A 230 19.45 -15.69 -13.74
N SER A 231 19.15 -16.96 -13.56
CA SER A 231 19.96 -18.06 -14.10
C SER A 231 19.87 -18.12 -15.65
N GLN A 232 18.72 -17.82 -16.24
CA GLN A 232 18.55 -17.78 -17.68
C GLN A 232 19.36 -16.65 -18.35
N PHE A 233 19.36 -15.46 -17.76
CA PHE A 233 20.12 -14.31 -18.31
C PHE A 233 21.65 -14.47 -18.16
N HIS A 234 22.16 -15.31 -17.24
CA HIS A 234 23.61 -15.55 -17.09
C HIS A 234 24.13 -16.67 -18.00
N SER A 235 23.25 -17.52 -18.56
CA SER A 235 23.68 -18.59 -19.46
C SER A 235 23.91 -18.12 -20.91
N GLU A 236 23.26 -17.01 -21.33
CA GLU A 236 23.35 -16.49 -22.70
C GLU A 236 24.50 -15.50 -22.93
N SER A 237 25.22 -15.09 -21.88
CA SER A 237 26.31 -14.08 -22.01
C SER A 237 27.72 -14.65 -21.96
N ARG A 238 27.92 -15.91 -22.33
CA ARG A 238 29.25 -16.48 -22.43
C ARG A 238 29.68 -16.60 -23.92
N PRO A 239 30.51 -15.68 -24.44
CA PRO A 239 31.09 -15.87 -25.78
C PRO A 239 32.07 -17.07 -25.74
N ALA A 240 31.90 -17.96 -26.68
CA ALA A 240 32.85 -19.07 -26.91
C ALA A 240 34.22 -18.48 -27.26
N LEU A 241 35.17 -18.58 -26.38
CA LEU A 241 36.58 -18.38 -26.68
C LEU A 241 37.01 -19.58 -27.51
N SER A 242 37.13 -19.39 -28.83
CA SER A 242 37.78 -20.32 -29.74
C SER A 242 39.27 -20.34 -29.44
N ASP A 243 39.71 -21.51 -29.03
CA ASP A 243 41.10 -21.91 -28.87
C ASP A 243 41.76 -21.93 -30.29
N ALA A 244 42.50 -20.89 -30.63
CA ALA A 244 43.32 -20.86 -31.80
C ALA A 244 44.73 -21.36 -31.41
N GLY A 245 44.99 -22.64 -31.68
CA GLY A 245 46.28 -23.27 -31.50
C GLY A 245 47.36 -22.56 -32.30
N GLU A 246 48.37 -22.10 -31.64
CA GLU A 246 49.62 -21.59 -32.20
C GLU A 246 50.58 -22.75 -32.42
N SER A 247 50.69 -23.14 -33.72
CA SER A 247 51.76 -24.04 -34.19
C SER A 247 52.94 -23.17 -34.61
N GLY A 248 54.00 -23.17 -33.81
CA GLY A 248 55.30 -22.62 -34.21
C GLY A 248 56.10 -23.56 -35.09
N PRO A 249 56.85 -23.06 -36.09
CA PRO A 249 57.84 -23.85 -36.79
C PRO A 249 59.20 -23.73 -36.10
N ALA A 250 59.82 -24.93 -35.88
CA ALA A 250 61.22 -25.07 -35.64
C ALA A 250 62.01 -24.99 -36.96
N GLY A 251 63.19 -24.43 -36.93
CA GLY A 251 64.14 -24.77 -37.98
C GLY A 251 65.23 -23.75 -38.24
N ALA A 252 66.45 -24.15 -37.95
CA ALA A 252 67.78 -23.77 -38.53
C ALA A 252 68.38 -22.44 -38.08
#